data_d75756d3c384a0a27b7d084ccd3f7283
#
_entry.id   d75756d3c384a0a27b7d084ccd3f7283
#
_cell.length_a   1.000
_cell.length_b   1.000
_cell.length_c   1.000
_cell.angle_alpha   90.00
_cell.angle_beta   90.00
_cell.angle_gamma   90.00
#
_symmetry.space_group_name_H-M   'P 1'
#
loop_
_entity.id
_entity.type
_entity.pdbx_description
1 polymer ?
#
loop_
_entity_poly.entity_id
_entity_poly.type
_entity_poly.pdbx_seq_one_letter_code
_entity_poly.pdbx_strand_id
1 'polypeptide(L)'
;LNCNTPRITLNSTVSSNLADPRYNWTTTGTGRIEGLNTQANVLVSGPGFYQLTVTNNRNGCTDSAEVQVFQDLNLPIANAGTSDTLTCSQGSVNLNGSASSTGASFRYLWTGLNGQVVADSTSVQTSTQVAGLYQLAVTNTFNQCVGFDTVNVVADTTPVSLSIDPPRELNCTTRSITLTSRANPSNRSLSYNWVAINGGNITSANNTANIEVDLAGRYALEVTDLANGCTTEAEIIVKDSSNTVSAVIAVPLAISCTQPET
;
A
#
# COMPACT_ATOMS: atom_id res chain seq x y z
N LEU A 1 -30.23 3.23 24.17
CA LEU A 1 -29.03 4.05 24.06
C LEU A 1 -27.97 3.35 23.21
N ASN A 2 -27.19 4.08 22.47
CA ASN A 2 -26.13 3.54 21.62
C ASN A 2 -24.95 4.53 21.52
N CYS A 3 -23.91 4.19 20.73
CA CYS A 3 -22.72 5.02 20.60
C CYS A 3 -22.99 6.43 20.04
N ASN A 4 -24.00 6.58 19.16
CA ASN A 4 -24.38 7.86 18.59
C ASN A 4 -25.47 8.60 19.40
N THR A 5 -26.23 7.87 20.20
CA THR A 5 -27.34 8.39 21.03
C THR A 5 -27.12 8.00 22.49
N PRO A 6 -26.21 8.67 23.21
CA PRO A 6 -25.87 8.35 24.61
C PRO A 6 -26.93 8.83 25.59
N ARG A 7 -27.90 9.61 25.14
CA ARG A 7 -29.01 10.18 25.93
C ARG A 7 -30.28 10.16 25.12
N ILE A 8 -31.42 9.94 25.80
CA ILE A 8 -32.77 10.01 25.21
C ILE A 8 -33.71 10.80 26.13
N THR A 9 -34.73 11.41 25.55
CA THR A 9 -35.80 12.06 26.32
C THR A 9 -36.93 11.05 26.52
N LEU A 10 -37.31 10.81 27.78
CA LEU A 10 -38.52 10.11 28.12
C LEU A 10 -39.65 11.13 28.21
N ASN A 11 -40.68 10.94 27.41
CA ASN A 11 -41.83 11.81 27.31
C ASN A 11 -43.01 11.19 28.09
N SER A 12 -43.63 11.96 28.95
CA SER A 12 -44.87 11.51 29.60
C SER A 12 -46.11 12.07 28.89
N THR A 13 -47.15 11.25 28.82
CA THR A 13 -48.50 11.68 28.45
C THR A 13 -49.40 11.46 29.64
N VAL A 14 -50.08 12.49 30.08
CA VAL A 14 -51.06 12.42 31.19
C VAL A 14 -52.47 12.70 30.71
N SER A 15 -53.49 12.27 31.47
CA SER A 15 -54.87 12.50 31.11
C SER A 15 -55.14 13.99 30.91
N SER A 16 -55.87 14.36 29.84
CA SER A 16 -56.16 15.74 29.46
C SER A 16 -56.93 16.55 30.52
N ASN A 17 -57.55 15.87 31.50
CA ASN A 17 -58.35 16.45 32.59
C ASN A 17 -57.56 16.66 33.90
N LEU A 18 -56.24 16.40 33.87
CA LEU A 18 -55.42 16.54 35.07
C LEU A 18 -54.99 18.01 35.18
N ALA A 19 -55.59 18.70 36.16
CA ALA A 19 -55.21 20.06 36.51
C ALA A 19 -54.09 20.05 37.55
N ASP A 20 -53.00 20.78 37.30
CA ASP A 20 -51.86 20.94 38.18
C ASP A 20 -51.15 19.59 38.54
N PRO A 21 -50.63 18.85 37.56
CA PRO A 21 -49.94 17.61 37.84
C PRO A 21 -48.57 17.86 38.44
N ARG A 22 -48.20 17.04 39.44
CA ARG A 22 -46.84 16.93 39.95
C ARG A 22 -46.20 15.68 39.42
N TYR A 23 -45.03 15.78 38.82
CA TYR A 23 -44.25 14.66 38.30
C TYR A 23 -43.12 14.31 39.27
N ASN A 24 -42.82 13.02 39.38
CA ASN A 24 -41.61 12.54 40.06
C ASN A 24 -41.06 11.33 39.33
N TRP A 25 -39.92 11.50 38.76
CA TRP A 25 -39.19 10.42 38.10
C TRP A 25 -38.15 9.83 39.05
N THR A 26 -38.10 8.50 39.06
CA THR A 26 -37.09 7.72 39.78
C THR A 26 -36.46 6.72 38.83
N THR A 27 -35.25 6.24 39.14
CA THR A 27 -34.56 5.23 38.32
C THR A 27 -33.86 4.21 39.18
N THR A 28 -33.72 3.00 38.64
CA THR A 28 -33.00 1.89 39.24
C THR A 28 -31.92 1.36 38.26
N GLY A 29 -30.98 0.57 38.78
CA GLY A 29 -29.83 0.09 37.99
C GLY A 29 -28.74 1.16 37.82
N THR A 30 -28.20 1.28 36.61
CA THR A 30 -27.21 2.30 36.26
C THR A 30 -27.82 3.52 35.55
N GLY A 31 -29.17 3.56 35.53
CA GLY A 31 -29.91 4.67 34.93
C GLY A 31 -29.64 6.00 35.64
N ARG A 32 -29.67 7.08 34.88
CA ARG A 32 -29.41 8.45 35.34
C ARG A 32 -30.41 9.40 34.72
N ILE A 33 -31.01 10.24 35.57
CA ILE A 33 -31.84 11.36 35.12
C ILE A 33 -30.95 12.59 35.10
N GLU A 34 -30.86 13.26 33.92
CA GLU A 34 -30.08 14.44 33.71
C GLU A 34 -30.95 15.70 33.98
N GLY A 35 -30.69 16.39 35.08
CA GLY A 35 -31.45 17.57 35.48
C GLY A 35 -32.56 17.29 36.48
N LEU A 36 -33.69 18.04 36.37
CA LEU A 36 -34.81 17.95 37.33
C LEU A 36 -35.70 16.74 37.00
N ASN A 37 -35.94 15.89 38.02
CA ASN A 37 -36.80 14.76 37.92
C ASN A 37 -38.28 15.06 38.15
N THR A 38 -38.63 16.31 38.28
CA THR A 38 -40.00 16.81 38.55
C THR A 38 -40.69 17.39 37.33
N GLN A 39 -40.09 17.23 36.14
CA GLN A 39 -40.67 17.69 34.88
C GLN A 39 -41.47 16.59 34.18
N ALA A 40 -42.40 16.97 33.29
CA ALA A 40 -43.19 16.01 32.51
C ALA A 40 -42.30 15.15 31.65
N ASN A 41 -41.23 15.74 31.06
CA ASN A 41 -40.27 15.03 30.22
C ASN A 41 -38.89 15.14 30.86
N VAL A 42 -38.15 14.04 30.87
CA VAL A 42 -36.78 14.01 31.42
C VAL A 42 -35.79 13.46 30.41
N LEU A 43 -34.60 14.07 30.42
CA LEU A 43 -33.45 13.54 29.69
C LEU A 43 -32.79 12.47 30.55
N VAL A 44 -32.51 11.29 29.96
CA VAL A 44 -31.92 10.18 30.70
C VAL A 44 -30.69 9.63 29.98
N SER A 45 -29.74 9.11 30.76
CA SER A 45 -28.56 8.39 30.34
C SER A 45 -28.37 7.12 31.19
N GLY A 46 -27.76 6.09 30.60
CA GLY A 46 -27.57 4.80 31.26
C GLY A 46 -28.79 3.87 31.20
N PRO A 47 -28.54 2.55 31.11
CA PRO A 47 -29.59 1.54 31.09
C PRO A 47 -30.20 1.35 32.50
N GLY A 48 -31.51 1.06 32.54
CA GLY A 48 -32.23 0.84 33.79
C GLY A 48 -33.71 0.97 33.60
N PHE A 49 -34.43 0.83 34.70
CA PHE A 49 -35.86 1.10 34.76
C PHE A 49 -36.09 2.53 35.23
N TYR A 50 -36.95 3.24 34.52
CA TYR A 50 -37.34 4.61 34.84
C TYR A 50 -38.83 4.62 35.14
N GLN A 51 -39.18 5.03 36.35
CA GLN A 51 -40.55 5.09 36.84
C GLN A 51 -40.96 6.55 36.97
N LEU A 52 -42.11 6.86 36.39
CA LEU A 52 -42.82 8.11 36.60
C LEU A 52 -43.94 7.90 37.56
N THR A 53 -44.02 8.74 38.60
CA THR A 53 -45.19 8.90 39.44
C THR A 53 -45.79 10.27 39.17
N VAL A 54 -47.09 10.32 38.85
CA VAL A 54 -47.86 11.54 38.64
C VAL A 54 -48.86 11.69 39.78
N THR A 55 -48.89 12.85 40.43
CA THR A 55 -49.82 13.17 41.51
C THR A 55 -50.72 14.32 41.05
N ASN A 56 -52.03 14.14 41.22
CA ASN A 56 -52.98 15.26 41.10
C ASN A 56 -52.96 16.11 42.37
N ASN A 57 -52.42 17.32 42.30
CA ASN A 57 -52.33 18.18 43.47
C ASN A 57 -53.68 18.61 44.13
N ARG A 58 -54.79 18.48 43.38
CA ARG A 58 -56.09 18.86 43.91
C ARG A 58 -56.72 17.80 44.81
N ASN A 59 -56.51 16.52 44.54
CA ASN A 59 -57.16 15.43 45.23
C ASN A 59 -56.20 14.39 45.82
N GLY A 60 -54.89 14.54 45.58
CA GLY A 60 -53.87 13.63 46.07
C GLY A 60 -53.77 12.27 45.37
N CYS A 61 -54.59 12.02 44.36
CA CYS A 61 -54.54 10.75 43.63
C CYS A 61 -53.23 10.61 42.85
N THR A 62 -52.64 9.42 42.85
CA THR A 62 -51.37 9.12 42.16
C THR A 62 -51.58 7.97 41.18
N ASP A 63 -50.81 8.01 40.12
CA ASP A 63 -50.63 6.89 39.18
C ASP A 63 -49.15 6.79 38.79
N SER A 64 -48.68 5.61 38.39
CA SER A 64 -47.30 5.37 38.03
C SER A 64 -47.17 4.50 36.79
N ALA A 65 -46.12 4.81 36.01
CA ALA A 65 -45.73 4.03 34.83
C ALA A 65 -44.22 3.80 34.84
N GLU A 66 -43.79 2.69 34.30
CA GLU A 66 -42.37 2.32 34.21
C GLU A 66 -41.99 2.01 32.77
N VAL A 67 -40.76 2.37 32.40
CA VAL A 67 -40.15 2.02 31.12
C VAL A 67 -38.73 1.54 31.34
N GLN A 68 -38.35 0.49 30.61
CA GLN A 68 -36.96 0.03 30.58
C GLN A 68 -36.20 0.66 29.43
N VAL A 69 -35.03 1.24 29.74
CA VAL A 69 -34.10 1.76 28.77
C VAL A 69 -32.94 0.78 28.64
N PHE A 70 -32.69 0.31 27.41
CA PHE A 70 -31.59 -0.57 27.07
C PHE A 70 -30.42 0.24 26.52
N GLN A 71 -29.22 -0.34 26.60
CA GLN A 71 -28.01 0.22 26.05
C GLN A 71 -27.21 -0.87 25.33
N ASP A 72 -26.70 -0.55 24.12
CA ASP A 72 -25.75 -1.36 23.39
C ASP A 72 -24.58 -0.47 22.92
N LEU A 73 -23.42 -0.66 23.54
CA LEU A 73 -22.17 0.02 23.23
C LEU A 73 -21.10 -0.94 22.71
N ASN A 74 -21.49 -2.15 22.28
CA ASN A 74 -20.57 -3.15 21.77
C ASN A 74 -19.92 -2.64 20.47
N LEU A 75 -18.62 -2.42 20.53
CA LEU A 75 -17.83 -2.04 19.36
C LEU A 75 -17.71 -3.22 18.39
N PRO A 76 -17.88 -3.01 17.09
CA PRO A 76 -17.51 -4.01 16.11
C PRO A 76 -15.99 -4.20 16.08
N ILE A 77 -15.58 -5.43 15.76
CA ILE A 77 -14.17 -5.71 15.51
C ILE A 77 -13.81 -5.14 14.14
N ALA A 78 -12.80 -4.28 14.09
CA ALA A 78 -12.11 -3.89 12.86
C ALA A 78 -10.76 -4.62 12.81
N ASN A 79 -10.42 -5.17 11.64
CA ASN A 79 -9.14 -5.80 11.37
C ASN A 79 -8.75 -5.41 9.94
N ALA A 80 -7.73 -4.58 9.81
CA ALA A 80 -7.24 -4.05 8.53
C ALA A 80 -6.29 -5.00 7.78
N GLY A 81 -6.05 -6.19 8.36
CA GLY A 81 -5.14 -7.19 7.80
C GLY A 81 -3.67 -6.89 8.10
N THR A 82 -2.79 -7.54 7.34
CA THR A 82 -1.34 -7.41 7.49
C THR A 82 -0.76 -6.40 6.50
N SER A 83 0.37 -5.79 6.87
CA SER A 83 1.16 -4.94 5.98
C SER A 83 1.58 -5.68 4.71
N ASP A 84 1.59 -4.97 3.58
CA ASP A 84 2.07 -5.48 2.30
C ASP A 84 2.97 -4.43 1.63
N THR A 85 3.70 -4.83 0.57
CA THR A 85 4.73 -4.01 -0.06
C THR A 85 4.44 -3.83 -1.54
N LEU A 86 4.34 -2.57 -1.98
CA LEU A 86 4.37 -2.20 -3.39
C LEU A 86 5.79 -2.37 -3.92
N THR A 87 5.91 -3.00 -5.07
CA THR A 87 7.21 -3.23 -5.74
C THR A 87 7.08 -2.87 -7.22
N CYS A 88 8.19 -2.89 -7.97
CA CYS A 88 8.14 -2.69 -9.42
C CYS A 88 7.35 -3.81 -10.14
N SER A 89 7.37 -5.02 -9.60
CA SER A 89 6.58 -6.15 -10.13
C SER A 89 5.15 -6.21 -9.58
N GLN A 90 4.89 -5.59 -8.43
CA GLN A 90 3.58 -5.54 -7.76
C GLN A 90 3.17 -4.08 -7.56
N GLY A 91 2.61 -3.48 -8.61
CA GLY A 91 2.16 -2.09 -8.61
C GLY A 91 0.87 -1.82 -7.83
N SER A 92 0.25 -2.84 -7.22
CA SER A 92 -0.98 -2.73 -6.43
C SER A 92 -0.98 -3.77 -5.33
N VAL A 93 -1.43 -3.41 -4.13
CA VAL A 93 -1.62 -4.32 -2.99
C VAL A 93 -3.06 -4.33 -2.53
N ASN A 94 -3.50 -5.47 -1.98
CA ASN A 94 -4.83 -5.64 -1.45
C ASN A 94 -4.86 -5.27 0.04
N LEU A 95 -5.84 -4.47 0.43
CA LEU A 95 -6.23 -4.19 1.80
C LEU A 95 -7.36 -5.15 2.17
N ASN A 96 -7.15 -5.98 3.17
CA ASN A 96 -8.05 -7.08 3.47
C ASN A 96 -8.68 -6.95 4.87
N GLY A 97 -9.92 -6.49 4.92
CA GLY A 97 -10.71 -6.36 6.15
C GLY A 97 -11.55 -7.58 6.51
N SER A 98 -11.37 -8.73 5.86
CA SER A 98 -12.27 -9.89 6.01
C SER A 98 -12.28 -10.54 7.41
N ALA A 99 -11.28 -10.26 8.25
CA ALA A 99 -11.25 -10.69 9.65
C ALA A 99 -12.02 -9.76 10.59
N SER A 100 -12.66 -8.71 10.06
CA SER A 100 -13.54 -7.82 10.83
C SER A 100 -14.91 -8.44 11.09
N SER A 101 -15.72 -7.79 11.94
CA SER A 101 -17.13 -8.15 12.12
C SER A 101 -17.88 -8.14 10.79
N THR A 102 -18.64 -9.21 10.50
CA THR A 102 -19.33 -9.43 9.22
C THR A 102 -20.83 -9.58 9.39
N GLY A 103 -21.60 -9.31 8.33
CA GLY A 103 -23.05 -9.45 8.28
C GLY A 103 -23.74 -8.21 7.74
N ALA A 104 -25.06 -8.28 7.53
CA ALA A 104 -25.85 -7.22 6.90
C ALA A 104 -25.89 -5.90 7.69
N SER A 105 -25.59 -5.96 8.98
CA SER A 105 -25.55 -4.80 9.88
C SER A 105 -24.21 -4.07 9.94
N PHE A 106 -23.20 -4.55 9.24
CA PHE A 106 -21.90 -3.89 9.25
C PHE A 106 -21.64 -3.12 7.96
N ARG A 107 -20.98 -1.98 8.09
CA ARG A 107 -20.51 -1.15 6.99
C ARG A 107 -19.04 -0.88 7.17
N TYR A 108 -18.32 -0.86 6.07
CA TYR A 108 -16.87 -0.68 6.03
C TYR A 108 -16.56 0.67 5.39
N LEU A 109 -15.48 1.29 5.84
CA LEU A 109 -14.93 2.48 5.20
C LEU A 109 -13.41 2.45 5.34
N TRP A 110 -12.73 2.36 4.21
CA TRP A 110 -11.29 2.52 4.12
C TRP A 110 -10.93 3.98 3.85
N THR A 111 -9.94 4.49 4.55
CA THR A 111 -9.44 5.85 4.41
C THR A 111 -7.92 5.85 4.42
N GLY A 112 -7.31 6.49 3.43
CA GLY A 112 -5.88 6.81 3.46
C GLY A 112 -5.64 8.02 4.38
N LEU A 113 -4.83 7.85 5.42
CA LEU A 113 -4.68 8.88 6.46
C LEU A 113 -3.86 10.10 6.02
N ASN A 114 -3.11 10.00 4.91
CA ASN A 114 -2.33 11.09 4.33
C ASN A 114 -2.82 11.47 2.93
N GLY A 115 -4.11 11.30 2.65
CA GLY A 115 -4.73 11.63 1.36
C GLY A 115 -4.56 10.57 0.27
N GLN A 116 -4.10 9.35 0.62
CA GLN A 116 -4.05 8.23 -0.32
C GLN A 116 -5.46 7.82 -0.76
N VAL A 117 -5.57 7.34 -1.98
CA VAL A 117 -6.83 6.86 -2.57
C VAL A 117 -6.86 5.33 -2.56
N VAL A 118 -8.04 4.77 -2.28
CA VAL A 118 -8.34 3.34 -2.40
C VAL A 118 -9.34 3.12 -3.53
N ALA A 119 -9.33 1.94 -4.14
CA ALA A 119 -10.17 1.64 -5.31
C ALA A 119 -11.67 1.62 -4.97
N ASP A 120 -12.06 0.91 -3.91
CA ASP A 120 -13.41 0.88 -3.35
C ASP A 120 -13.33 1.00 -1.83
N SER A 121 -13.62 2.21 -1.33
CA SER A 121 -13.50 2.51 0.09
C SER A 121 -14.56 1.85 0.97
N THR A 122 -15.64 1.33 0.40
CA THR A 122 -16.79 0.77 1.13
C THR A 122 -16.85 -0.75 1.14
N SER A 123 -15.99 -1.39 0.37
CA SER A 123 -15.86 -2.85 0.35
C SER A 123 -15.05 -3.36 1.55
N VAL A 124 -15.32 -4.59 2.00
CA VAL A 124 -14.52 -5.24 3.04
C VAL A 124 -13.07 -5.51 2.56
N GLN A 125 -12.88 -5.67 1.27
CA GLN A 125 -11.59 -5.78 0.61
C GLN A 125 -11.47 -4.69 -0.46
N THR A 126 -10.32 -4.06 -0.54
CA THR A 126 -10.03 -3.04 -1.53
C THR A 126 -8.56 -3.12 -1.94
N SER A 127 -8.10 -2.22 -2.79
CA SER A 127 -6.71 -2.17 -3.20
C SER A 127 -6.20 -0.74 -3.28
N THR A 128 -4.88 -0.61 -3.20
CA THR A 128 -4.19 0.67 -3.37
C THR A 128 -2.90 0.49 -4.20
N GLN A 129 -2.49 1.57 -4.86
CA GLN A 129 -1.22 1.69 -5.59
C GLN A 129 -0.28 2.70 -4.93
N VAL A 130 -0.62 3.18 -3.73
CA VAL A 130 0.14 4.21 -3.03
C VAL A 130 0.56 3.71 -1.66
N ALA A 131 1.84 3.85 -1.33
CA ALA A 131 2.34 3.54 0.00
C ALA A 131 1.81 4.54 1.04
N GLY A 132 1.57 4.06 2.26
CA GLY A 132 1.09 4.89 3.35
C GLY A 132 0.26 4.14 4.37
N LEU A 133 -0.29 4.87 5.32
CA LEU A 133 -1.11 4.36 6.40
C LEU A 133 -2.59 4.42 6.01
N TYR A 134 -3.27 3.28 6.10
CA TYR A 134 -4.69 3.12 5.79
C TYR A 134 -5.45 2.71 7.04
N GLN A 135 -6.63 3.30 7.24
CA GLN A 135 -7.52 2.98 8.33
C GLN A 135 -8.78 2.30 7.79
N LEU A 136 -9.17 1.20 8.42
CA LEU A 136 -10.48 0.58 8.27
C LEU A 136 -11.38 1.00 9.42
N ALA A 137 -12.51 1.62 9.11
CA ALA A 137 -13.62 1.83 10.03
C ALA A 137 -14.71 0.80 9.77
N VAL A 138 -15.14 0.10 10.82
CA VAL A 138 -16.28 -0.83 10.77
C VAL A 138 -17.40 -0.27 11.64
N THR A 139 -18.56 0.00 11.03
CA THR A 139 -19.73 0.55 11.71
C THR A 139 -20.81 -0.53 11.88
N ASN A 140 -21.27 -0.75 13.10
CA ASN A 140 -22.47 -1.51 13.35
C ASN A 140 -23.70 -0.60 13.21
N THR A 141 -24.55 -0.83 12.21
CA THR A 141 -25.71 0.01 11.90
C THR A 141 -26.84 -0.07 12.93
N PHE A 142 -26.86 -1.10 13.79
CA PHE A 142 -27.87 -1.21 14.85
C PHE A 142 -27.57 -0.29 16.02
N ASN A 143 -26.34 -0.31 16.53
CA ASN A 143 -25.96 0.48 17.70
C ASN A 143 -25.08 1.69 17.35
N GLN A 144 -24.81 1.94 16.06
CA GLN A 144 -24.02 3.05 15.54
C GLN A 144 -22.59 3.13 16.12
N CYS A 145 -22.09 2.04 16.68
CA CYS A 145 -20.73 1.95 17.20
C CYS A 145 -19.74 1.70 16.05
N VAL A 146 -18.56 2.29 16.14
CA VAL A 146 -17.50 2.19 15.13
C VAL A 146 -16.23 1.64 15.76
N GLY A 147 -15.73 0.55 15.22
CA GLY A 147 -14.37 0.05 15.49
C GLY A 147 -13.39 0.53 14.42
N PHE A 148 -12.12 0.67 14.78
CA PHE A 148 -11.06 1.12 13.88
C PHE A 148 -9.85 0.20 13.97
N ASP A 149 -9.18 0.02 12.84
CA ASP A 149 -7.86 -0.59 12.76
C ASP A 149 -7.06 0.03 11.62
N THR A 150 -5.74 -0.13 11.64
CA THR A 150 -4.86 0.47 10.63
C THR A 150 -3.86 -0.53 10.09
N VAL A 151 -3.53 -0.38 8.79
CA VAL A 151 -2.49 -1.15 8.12
C VAL A 151 -1.55 -0.21 7.38
N ASN A 152 -0.24 -0.52 7.41
CA ASN A 152 0.77 0.25 6.68
C ASN A 152 1.15 -0.46 5.39
N VAL A 153 1.05 0.23 4.26
CA VAL A 153 1.57 -0.21 2.96
C VAL A 153 2.91 0.48 2.75
N VAL A 154 3.96 -0.30 2.57
CA VAL A 154 5.31 0.21 2.28
C VAL A 154 5.59 0.11 0.77
N ALA A 155 6.62 0.82 0.29
CA ALA A 155 7.09 0.71 -1.08
C ALA A 155 8.58 0.36 -1.11
N ASP A 156 8.93 -0.63 -1.91
CA ASP A 156 10.29 -0.91 -2.36
C ASP A 156 10.30 -0.91 -3.90
N THR A 157 10.38 0.28 -4.48
CA THR A 157 10.40 0.53 -5.92
C THR A 157 11.72 1.11 -6.38
N THR A 158 12.76 1.00 -5.54
CA THR A 158 14.07 1.55 -5.85
C THR A 158 14.90 0.52 -6.61
N PRO A 159 15.26 0.77 -7.88
CA PRO A 159 16.15 -0.10 -8.63
C PRO A 159 17.58 -0.02 -8.11
N VAL A 160 18.38 -1.03 -8.38
CA VAL A 160 19.83 -1.00 -8.13
C VAL A 160 20.48 0.03 -9.04
N SER A 161 21.53 0.72 -8.56
CA SER A 161 22.37 1.52 -9.46
C SER A 161 23.30 0.58 -10.23
N LEU A 162 23.46 0.81 -11.53
CA LEU A 162 24.21 -0.03 -12.45
C LEU A 162 25.27 0.80 -13.17
N SER A 163 26.49 0.26 -13.28
CA SER A 163 27.54 0.80 -14.11
C SER A 163 28.31 -0.34 -14.79
N ILE A 164 28.88 -0.05 -15.96
CA ILE A 164 29.78 -0.95 -16.67
C ILE A 164 31.15 -0.28 -16.71
N ASP A 165 32.20 -1.01 -16.31
CA ASP A 165 33.55 -0.48 -16.32
C ASP A 165 33.98 -0.19 -17.79
N PRO A 166 34.74 0.91 -18.06
CA PRO A 166 35.23 1.20 -19.40
C PRO A 166 36.02 0.03 -19.94
N PRO A 167 35.66 -0.53 -21.11
CA PRO A 167 36.35 -1.67 -21.69
C PRO A 167 37.66 -1.25 -22.33
N ARG A 168 38.58 -2.21 -22.45
CA ARG A 168 39.73 -2.09 -23.36
C ARG A 168 39.24 -2.23 -24.82
N GLU A 169 40.03 -1.68 -25.76
CA GLU A 169 39.75 -1.90 -27.17
C GLU A 169 40.26 -3.27 -27.64
N LEU A 170 39.49 -3.89 -28.53
CA LEU A 170 39.96 -5.05 -29.27
C LEU A 170 41.04 -4.63 -30.27
N ASN A 171 42.02 -5.48 -30.50
CA ASN A 171 43.09 -5.27 -31.49
C ASN A 171 43.68 -6.62 -31.93
N CYS A 172 44.70 -6.61 -32.81
CA CYS A 172 45.31 -7.82 -33.34
C CYS A 172 45.91 -8.76 -32.30
N THR A 173 46.23 -8.27 -31.08
CA THR A 173 46.80 -9.05 -29.98
C THR A 173 45.76 -9.36 -28.89
N THR A 174 44.76 -8.50 -28.72
CA THR A 174 43.67 -8.65 -27.76
C THR A 174 42.38 -8.92 -28.53
N ARG A 175 42.07 -10.20 -28.71
CA ARG A 175 40.93 -10.67 -29.52
C ARG A 175 39.66 -10.90 -28.71
N SER A 176 39.74 -10.91 -27.40
CA SER A 176 38.65 -11.06 -26.45
C SER A 176 38.91 -10.19 -25.24
N ILE A 177 37.86 -9.59 -24.69
CA ILE A 177 37.90 -8.77 -23.47
C ILE A 177 36.71 -9.14 -22.56
N THR A 178 36.91 -8.91 -21.25
CA THR A 178 35.84 -9.04 -20.26
C THR A 178 35.15 -7.70 -20.08
N LEU A 179 33.83 -7.66 -20.22
CA LEU A 179 32.99 -6.55 -19.76
C LEU A 179 32.58 -6.83 -18.31
N THR A 180 32.86 -5.89 -17.42
CA THR A 180 32.58 -5.99 -16.01
C THR A 180 31.50 -5.00 -15.62
N SER A 181 30.42 -5.49 -15.01
CA SER A 181 29.37 -4.63 -14.45
C SER A 181 29.46 -4.56 -12.93
N ARG A 182 28.97 -3.43 -12.39
CA ARG A 182 28.85 -3.18 -10.96
C ARG A 182 27.45 -2.73 -10.63
N ALA A 183 26.76 -3.51 -9.78
CA ALA A 183 25.46 -3.17 -9.25
C ALA A 183 25.57 -2.84 -7.75
N ASN A 184 24.86 -1.83 -7.29
CA ASN A 184 24.85 -1.42 -5.90
C ASN A 184 23.40 -1.16 -5.43
N PRO A 185 22.96 -1.75 -4.29
CA PRO A 185 23.76 -2.56 -3.35
C PRO A 185 24.05 -3.97 -3.90
N SER A 186 25.26 -4.45 -3.66
CA SER A 186 25.75 -5.75 -4.17
C SER A 186 25.24 -6.97 -3.37
N ASN A 187 24.56 -6.76 -2.24
CA ASN A 187 24.03 -7.82 -1.38
C ASN A 187 22.60 -8.27 -1.77
N ARG A 188 22.05 -7.73 -2.85
CA ARG A 188 20.74 -8.16 -3.38
C ARG A 188 20.91 -9.37 -4.32
N SER A 189 19.85 -10.17 -4.43
CA SER A 189 19.77 -11.24 -5.43
C SER A 189 19.41 -10.60 -6.77
N LEU A 190 20.36 -10.62 -7.71
CA LEU A 190 20.22 -9.95 -8.99
C LEU A 190 20.20 -10.98 -10.14
N SER A 191 19.42 -10.71 -11.16
CA SER A 191 19.45 -11.37 -12.44
C SER A 191 20.07 -10.44 -13.48
N TYR A 192 20.95 -10.97 -14.32
CA TYR A 192 21.66 -10.27 -15.37
C TYR A 192 21.20 -10.77 -16.73
N ASN A 193 21.10 -9.89 -17.70
CA ASN A 193 20.79 -10.23 -19.08
C ASN A 193 21.57 -9.31 -20.02
N TRP A 194 22.65 -9.82 -20.59
CA TRP A 194 23.45 -9.12 -21.60
C TRP A 194 22.96 -9.43 -23.00
N VAL A 195 22.90 -8.41 -23.81
CA VAL A 195 22.54 -8.50 -25.24
C VAL A 195 23.57 -7.78 -26.09
N ALA A 196 24.11 -8.44 -27.09
CA ALA A 196 24.92 -7.82 -28.13
C ALA A 196 24.02 -7.12 -29.15
N ILE A 197 24.27 -5.85 -29.41
CA ILE A 197 23.52 -5.01 -30.37
C ILE A 197 24.51 -4.52 -31.43
N ASN A 198 24.10 -4.51 -32.70
CA ASN A 198 24.88 -3.93 -33.81
C ASN A 198 26.31 -4.48 -33.92
N GLY A 199 26.46 -5.75 -34.21
CA GLY A 199 27.72 -6.40 -34.60
C GLY A 199 28.51 -7.03 -33.47
N GLY A 200 28.13 -6.83 -32.21
CA GLY A 200 28.78 -7.46 -31.06
C GLY A 200 28.57 -8.98 -31.01
N ASN A 201 29.46 -9.70 -30.33
CA ASN A 201 29.33 -11.12 -30.04
C ASN A 201 29.74 -11.43 -28.60
N ILE A 202 28.89 -12.18 -27.88
CA ILE A 202 29.13 -12.63 -26.51
C ILE A 202 29.60 -14.06 -26.59
N THR A 203 30.77 -14.38 -26.03
CA THR A 203 31.41 -15.72 -26.08
C THR A 203 31.24 -16.50 -24.77
N SER A 204 30.77 -15.89 -23.71
CA SER A 204 30.49 -16.52 -22.42
C SER A 204 28.98 -16.62 -22.14
N ALA A 205 28.60 -17.11 -20.94
CA ALA A 205 27.23 -16.98 -20.46
C ALA A 205 26.84 -15.49 -20.33
N ASN A 206 25.64 -15.13 -20.79
CA ASN A 206 25.15 -13.73 -20.82
C ASN A 206 24.30 -13.34 -19.58
N ASN A 207 24.17 -14.25 -18.62
CA ASN A 207 23.35 -14.08 -17.40
C ASN A 207 24.20 -13.88 -16.13
N THR A 208 25.40 -13.37 -16.28
CA THR A 208 26.34 -13.12 -15.18
C THR A 208 26.75 -11.64 -15.16
N ALA A 209 27.30 -11.18 -14.01
CA ALA A 209 27.77 -9.80 -13.87
C ALA A 209 28.89 -9.45 -14.86
N ASN A 210 29.71 -10.44 -15.25
CA ASN A 210 30.83 -10.27 -16.15
C ASN A 210 30.63 -11.18 -17.37
N ILE A 211 30.91 -10.68 -18.56
CA ILE A 211 30.84 -11.44 -19.82
C ILE A 211 32.13 -11.30 -20.62
N GLU A 212 32.41 -12.25 -21.49
CA GLU A 212 33.46 -12.17 -22.49
C GLU A 212 32.89 -11.85 -23.86
N VAL A 213 33.56 -10.96 -24.59
CA VAL A 213 33.16 -10.51 -25.91
C VAL A 213 34.40 -10.47 -26.83
N ASP A 214 34.19 -10.80 -28.11
CA ASP A 214 35.28 -10.86 -29.10
C ASP A 214 35.06 -10.04 -30.39
N LEU A 215 33.92 -9.28 -30.44
CA LEU A 215 33.67 -8.36 -31.55
C LEU A 215 33.35 -6.96 -31.04
N ALA A 216 33.79 -5.98 -31.84
CA ALA A 216 33.39 -4.59 -31.62
C ALA A 216 31.90 -4.43 -31.86
N GLY A 217 31.24 -3.63 -31.02
CA GLY A 217 29.79 -3.44 -31.09
C GLY A 217 29.26 -2.75 -29.84
N ARG A 218 27.94 -2.62 -29.79
CA ARG A 218 27.23 -2.13 -28.63
C ARG A 218 26.71 -3.33 -27.82
N TYR A 219 26.88 -3.26 -26.53
CA TYR A 219 26.40 -4.26 -25.58
C TYR A 219 25.49 -3.59 -24.56
N ALA A 220 24.31 -4.12 -24.39
CA ALA A 220 23.35 -3.68 -23.37
C ALA A 220 23.27 -4.72 -22.26
N LEU A 221 23.16 -4.24 -21.03
CA LEU A 221 22.94 -5.03 -19.83
C LEU A 221 21.66 -4.56 -19.18
N GLU A 222 20.74 -5.50 -18.97
CA GLU A 222 19.60 -5.34 -18.05
C GLU A 222 19.89 -6.10 -16.76
N VAL A 223 19.69 -5.44 -15.62
CA VAL A 223 19.79 -6.05 -14.29
C VAL A 223 18.46 -5.92 -13.59
N THR A 224 17.91 -7.06 -13.13
CA THR A 224 16.66 -7.12 -12.36
C THR A 224 16.99 -7.46 -10.91
N ASP A 225 16.47 -6.68 -9.99
CA ASP A 225 16.44 -7.02 -8.57
C ASP A 225 15.31 -8.02 -8.31
N LEU A 226 15.65 -9.25 -7.93
CA LEU A 226 14.67 -10.33 -7.73
C LEU A 226 13.81 -10.14 -6.48
N ALA A 227 14.17 -9.23 -5.57
CA ALA A 227 13.41 -8.97 -4.37
C ALA A 227 12.22 -8.04 -4.64
N ASN A 228 12.38 -7.03 -5.51
CA ASN A 228 11.35 -6.04 -5.79
C ASN A 228 10.93 -5.97 -7.27
N GLY A 229 11.59 -6.72 -8.15
CA GLY A 229 11.32 -6.76 -9.59
C GLY A 229 11.71 -5.48 -10.35
N CYS A 230 12.48 -4.57 -9.73
CA CYS A 230 12.93 -3.37 -10.43
C CYS A 230 14.07 -3.69 -11.37
N THR A 231 14.04 -3.09 -12.56
CA THR A 231 15.06 -3.25 -13.60
C THR A 231 15.88 -1.97 -13.76
N THR A 232 17.14 -2.14 -14.15
CA THR A 232 18.04 -1.05 -14.56
C THR A 232 18.81 -1.50 -15.77
N GLU A 233 18.98 -0.60 -16.74
CA GLU A 233 19.71 -0.85 -17.96
C GLU A 233 20.96 0.02 -18.05
N ALA A 234 22.00 -0.52 -18.70
CA ALA A 234 23.22 0.21 -19.06
C ALA A 234 23.76 -0.30 -20.38
N GLU A 235 24.39 0.57 -21.13
CA GLU A 235 25.01 0.21 -22.42
C GLU A 235 26.49 0.60 -22.42
N ILE A 236 27.28 -0.16 -23.21
CA ILE A 236 28.69 0.12 -23.45
C ILE A 236 29.06 -0.19 -24.89
N ILE A 237 30.01 0.57 -25.43
CA ILE A 237 30.55 0.37 -26.78
C ILE A 237 31.95 -0.21 -26.67
N VAL A 238 32.15 -1.36 -27.30
CA VAL A 238 33.50 -1.93 -27.50
C VAL A 238 34.00 -1.50 -28.88
N LYS A 239 35.18 -0.93 -28.89
CA LYS A 239 35.87 -0.50 -30.13
C LYS A 239 36.89 -1.54 -30.55
N ASP A 240 37.16 -1.56 -31.86
CA ASP A 240 38.28 -2.31 -32.46
C ASP A 240 39.27 -1.32 -33.08
N SER A 241 40.53 -1.44 -32.68
CA SER A 241 41.66 -0.68 -33.22
C SER A 241 42.60 -1.55 -34.06
N SER A 242 42.14 -2.71 -34.57
CA SER A 242 42.91 -3.56 -35.47
C SER A 242 43.09 -2.87 -36.85
N ASN A 243 44.15 -2.14 -37.00
CA ASN A 243 44.56 -1.60 -38.28
C ASN A 243 45.24 -2.70 -39.08
N THR A 244 44.73 -3.03 -40.28
CA THR A 244 45.40 -3.93 -41.20
C THR A 244 46.68 -3.29 -41.71
N VAL A 245 47.81 -3.89 -41.38
CA VAL A 245 49.08 -3.50 -41.97
C VAL A 245 49.21 -4.16 -43.36
N SER A 246 49.32 -3.37 -44.42
CA SER A 246 49.57 -3.88 -45.76
C SER A 246 51.08 -3.84 -46.06
N ALA A 247 51.68 -4.99 -46.26
CA ALA A 247 53.06 -5.09 -46.74
C ALA A 247 53.04 -5.38 -48.24
N VAL A 248 53.63 -4.49 -49.04
CA VAL A 248 53.79 -4.69 -50.48
C VAL A 248 55.30 -4.86 -50.79
N ILE A 249 55.65 -5.97 -51.38
CA ILE A 249 57.00 -6.18 -51.93
C ILE A 249 56.99 -5.68 -53.37
N ALA A 250 57.70 -4.62 -53.60
CA ALA A 250 57.92 -4.14 -55.01
C ALA A 250 58.69 -5.22 -55.79
N VAL A 251 58.18 -5.58 -56.95
CA VAL A 251 58.90 -6.47 -57.86
C VAL A 251 60.22 -5.75 -58.31
N PRO A 252 61.39 -6.35 -58.09
CA PRO A 252 62.62 -5.73 -58.51
C PRO A 252 62.62 -5.58 -60.03
N LEU A 253 63.06 -4.45 -60.51
CA LEU A 253 63.28 -4.21 -61.92
C LEU A 253 64.29 -5.23 -62.46
N ALA A 254 63.93 -5.89 -63.58
CA ALA A 254 64.80 -6.84 -64.23
C ALA A 254 66.15 -6.15 -64.53
N ILE A 255 67.25 -6.75 -64.07
CA ILE A 255 68.58 -6.31 -64.41
C ILE A 255 68.83 -6.77 -65.87
N SER A 256 68.85 -5.78 -66.79
CA SER A 256 69.27 -6.05 -68.18
C SER A 256 70.76 -5.82 -68.29
N CYS A 257 71.51 -6.85 -68.71
CA CYS A 257 72.90 -6.67 -69.12
C CYS A 257 72.87 -6.06 -70.47
N THR A 258 73.11 -4.76 -70.53
CA THR A 258 73.53 -4.15 -71.79
C THR A 258 75.04 -4.42 -72.01
N GLN A 259 75.37 -5.23 -72.99
CA GLN A 259 76.78 -5.34 -73.43
C GLN A 259 77.24 -4.02 -74.03
N PRO A 260 78.44 -3.58 -73.71
CA PRO A 260 79.03 -2.46 -74.45
C PRO A 260 79.51 -2.99 -75.81
N GLU A 261 78.99 -2.39 -76.85
CA GLU A 261 79.54 -2.60 -78.15
C GLU A 261 80.84 -1.77 -78.25
N THR A 262 81.84 -2.42 -78.80
CA THR A 262 83.22 -1.93 -79.04
C THR A 262 83.33 -0.76 -80.03
#